data_8b7230abeac19560ef0c095f0fd31d70
#
_entry.id   8b7230abeac19560ef0c095f0fd31d70
#
_cell.length_a   1.000
_cell.length_b   1.000
_cell.length_c   1.000
_cell.angle_alpha   90.00
_cell.angle_beta   90.00
_cell.angle_gamma   90.00
#
_symmetry.space_group_name_H-M   'P 1'
#
loop_
_entity.id
_entity.type
_entity.pdbx_description
1 polymer ?
#
loop_
_entity_poly.entity_id
_entity_poly.type
_entity_poly.pdbx_seq_one_letter_code
_entity_poly.pdbx_strand_id
1 'polypeptide(L)'
;MARIAILLQDRCHPKECQWECQAYCPPVRMGQECIIEGPDAKPIISETLCIGCGICVHKCPFDAIKILNTPEANESEIVHRYGYNGFRLYRLPLPPAKGITGLLGPNGTGKTTALRLLAGTDVPNLGEYAQPGDWSKVLAHYRGTALHAHFERVARGELRSVVKPQYVDRLADEPVTALEYVGASGGKAAEVLEQVGLGGRGDRRLSELSGGELQLASIARTLATDADLYLIDEPSSYLDIVHRLEVARLLRRLGESKSVLVVEHDLGLLDYLADQAHLIYGESAAFGVISHPIPMRSAINTYLTGYLKDENVRFRTEPVRFVAHPPKPTVRPNPLVEFPALEKEFPKFHLSVGAGTLAKGETVGVVGPNATGKTTFVRMLAGVEPPTKGTPPPGVTVSYKPQYLKATQPASLRERSNALVGDPSFDGKLFERELVPGLHLDEVMDVALTDLSGGELQRAAVALALARPATLYLLDEPSAYLDADERMSMARLVRRQVERQAVSALVVDHDVYFLDLACDALMVFRPDAPDGSRGSGDGPFGMRDGMNRLLKTVDITFRRDAETLRPRINREGSVLDREQRAKGEYYYEAAA
;
A
#
# COMPACT_ATOMS: atom_id res chain seq x y z
N MET A 1 25.72 15.19 8.45
CA MET A 1 25.19 13.92 7.93
C MET A 1 26.36 12.96 7.79
N ALA A 2 26.39 11.90 8.57
CA ALA A 2 27.38 10.84 8.37
C ALA A 2 26.97 10.02 7.13
N ARG A 3 27.92 9.79 6.23
CA ARG A 3 27.74 8.91 5.07
C ARG A 3 28.31 7.56 5.43
N ILE A 4 27.47 6.55 5.51
CA ILE A 4 27.86 5.19 5.84
C ILE A 4 27.41 4.21 4.76
N ALA A 5 28.23 3.17 4.55
CA ALA A 5 27.79 2.04 3.74
C ALA A 5 27.03 1.05 4.60
N ILE A 6 25.90 0.56 4.10
CA ILE A 6 25.13 -0.52 4.70
C ILE A 6 25.09 -1.72 3.77
N LEU A 7 24.92 -2.90 4.35
CA LEU A 7 24.77 -4.15 3.63
C LEU A 7 23.30 -4.58 3.61
N LEU A 8 22.75 -4.77 2.41
CA LEU A 8 21.47 -5.43 2.20
C LEU A 8 21.70 -6.94 2.28
N GLN A 9 21.39 -7.51 3.44
CA GLN A 9 21.73 -8.90 3.79
C GLN A 9 21.20 -9.90 2.77
N ASP A 10 19.95 -9.68 2.30
CA ASP A 10 19.25 -10.61 1.39
C ASP A 10 19.85 -10.62 -0.02
N ARG A 11 20.55 -9.53 -0.42
CA ARG A 11 21.22 -9.42 -1.73
C ARG A 11 22.67 -9.85 -1.73
N CYS A 12 23.27 -10.06 -0.56
CA CYS A 12 24.68 -10.41 -0.47
C CYS A 12 24.91 -11.91 -0.65
N HIS A 13 25.59 -12.30 -1.75
CA HIS A 13 25.99 -13.66 -2.08
C HIS A 13 27.50 -13.81 -2.07
N PRO A 14 28.16 -13.88 -0.90
CA PRO A 14 29.63 -13.82 -0.79
C PRO A 14 30.35 -15.04 -1.37
N LYS A 15 29.62 -16.13 -1.62
CA LYS A 15 30.16 -17.34 -2.30
C LYS A 15 30.21 -17.21 -3.82
N GLU A 16 29.51 -16.21 -4.37
CA GLU A 16 29.36 -16.00 -5.82
C GLU A 16 30.10 -14.75 -6.30
N CYS A 17 30.84 -14.07 -5.41
CA CYS A 17 31.69 -12.91 -5.72
C CYS A 17 33.14 -13.12 -5.27
N GLN A 18 34.01 -12.18 -5.64
CA GLN A 18 35.43 -12.17 -5.25
C GLN A 18 35.73 -11.16 -4.13
N TRP A 19 34.74 -10.84 -3.30
CA TRP A 19 34.87 -9.85 -2.23
C TRP A 19 35.31 -8.47 -2.73
N GLU A 20 34.77 -8.03 -3.88
CA GLU A 20 35.14 -6.77 -4.52
C GLU A 20 34.91 -5.58 -3.58
N CYS A 21 33.87 -5.63 -2.73
CA CYS A 21 33.60 -4.59 -1.74
C CYS A 21 34.79 -4.36 -0.80
N GLN A 22 35.46 -5.43 -0.36
CA GLN A 22 36.66 -5.37 0.49
C GLN A 22 37.91 -5.02 -0.33
N ALA A 23 38.12 -5.71 -1.46
CA ALA A 23 39.31 -5.56 -2.30
C ALA A 23 39.49 -4.15 -2.85
N TYR A 24 38.39 -3.43 -3.14
CA TYR A 24 38.44 -2.07 -3.67
C TYR A 24 38.21 -0.97 -2.63
N CYS A 25 37.98 -1.31 -1.35
CA CYS A 25 37.77 -0.33 -0.28
C CYS A 25 39.03 0.48 0.02
N PRO A 26 39.06 1.83 -0.08
CA PRO A 26 40.25 2.64 0.17
C PRO A 26 40.80 2.48 1.60
N PRO A 27 40.00 2.54 2.69
CA PRO A 27 40.50 2.26 4.03
C PRO A 27 41.13 0.87 4.18
N VAL A 28 40.54 -0.19 3.57
CA VAL A 28 41.11 -1.54 3.61
C VAL A 28 42.47 -1.57 2.89
N ARG A 29 42.59 -0.92 1.74
CA ARG A 29 43.86 -0.81 1.00
C ARG A 29 44.92 -0.03 1.76
N MET A 30 44.54 0.81 2.71
CA MET A 30 45.43 1.49 3.64
C MET A 30 45.73 0.68 4.91
N GLY A 31 45.31 -0.58 4.98
CA GLY A 31 45.56 -1.48 6.10
C GLY A 31 44.58 -1.35 7.27
N GLN A 32 43.45 -0.68 7.07
CA GLN A 32 42.41 -0.57 8.10
C GLN A 32 41.35 -1.67 7.93
N GLU A 33 40.83 -2.18 9.01
CA GLU A 33 39.75 -3.22 9.02
C GLU A 33 38.36 -2.61 8.79
N CYS A 34 38.22 -1.85 7.69
CA CYS A 34 36.97 -1.18 7.35
C CYS A 34 35.88 -2.17 6.86
N ILE A 35 36.27 -3.20 6.12
CA ILE A 35 35.39 -4.29 5.67
C ILE A 35 36.05 -5.60 6.05
N ILE A 36 35.38 -6.37 6.93
CA ILE A 36 35.86 -7.67 7.41
C ILE A 36 34.80 -8.74 7.16
N GLU A 37 35.19 -10.00 7.19
CA GLU A 37 34.25 -11.13 7.12
C GLU A 37 33.53 -11.32 8.46
N GLY A 38 32.20 -11.39 8.42
CA GLY A 38 31.35 -11.64 9.58
C GLY A 38 31.13 -13.13 9.86
N PRO A 39 30.46 -13.46 10.97
CA PRO A 39 30.20 -14.85 11.38
C PRO A 39 29.34 -15.65 10.39
N ASP A 40 28.53 -14.97 9.59
CA ASP A 40 27.67 -15.51 8.54
C ASP A 40 28.32 -15.53 7.16
N ALA A 41 29.65 -15.37 7.12
CA ALA A 41 30.47 -15.23 5.92
C ALA A 41 30.09 -14.00 5.03
N LYS A 42 29.31 -13.06 5.54
CA LYS A 42 28.98 -11.80 4.86
C LYS A 42 29.87 -10.66 5.33
N PRO A 43 30.08 -9.61 4.50
CA PRO A 43 30.92 -8.48 4.90
C PRO A 43 30.29 -7.67 6.02
N ILE A 44 31.09 -7.33 7.03
CA ILE A 44 30.81 -6.34 8.06
C ILE A 44 31.56 -5.06 7.67
N ILE A 45 30.82 -3.94 7.49
CA ILE A 45 31.37 -2.65 7.10
C ILE A 45 31.47 -1.74 8.33
N SER A 46 32.67 -1.36 8.73
CA SER A 46 32.87 -0.46 9.88
C SER A 46 32.26 0.92 9.65
N GLU A 47 31.34 1.32 10.52
CA GLU A 47 30.67 2.61 10.44
C GLU A 47 31.57 3.79 10.78
N THR A 48 32.61 3.54 11.59
CA THR A 48 33.59 4.56 12.01
C THR A 48 34.74 4.72 11.02
N LEU A 49 35.12 3.64 10.33
CA LEU A 49 36.22 3.65 9.36
C LEU A 49 35.73 3.90 7.92
N CYS A 50 34.44 3.69 7.66
CA CYS A 50 33.84 3.92 6.35
C CYS A 50 33.74 5.41 6.04
N ILE A 51 34.41 5.85 4.97
CA ILE A 51 34.37 7.24 4.51
C ILE A 51 33.21 7.55 3.56
N GLY A 52 32.30 6.60 3.31
CA GLY A 52 31.15 6.78 2.45
C GLY A 52 31.48 7.09 0.98
N CYS A 53 32.58 6.62 0.45
CA CYS A 53 33.06 6.94 -0.91
C CYS A 53 32.24 6.30 -2.04
N GLY A 54 31.45 5.25 -1.77
CA GLY A 54 30.59 4.58 -2.74
C GLY A 54 31.29 3.59 -3.67
N ILE A 55 32.60 3.38 -3.58
CA ILE A 55 33.31 2.45 -4.47
C ILE A 55 32.79 1.03 -4.32
N CYS A 56 32.53 0.58 -3.10
CA CYS A 56 31.97 -0.75 -2.82
C CYS A 56 30.57 -0.95 -3.44
N VAL A 57 29.76 0.10 -3.54
CA VAL A 57 28.46 0.06 -4.21
C VAL A 57 28.62 -0.27 -5.69
N HIS A 58 29.48 0.49 -6.40
CA HIS A 58 29.72 0.29 -7.83
C HIS A 58 30.49 -1.00 -8.18
N LYS A 59 31.12 -1.60 -7.19
CA LYS A 59 31.93 -2.83 -7.40
C LYS A 59 31.18 -4.10 -6.97
N CYS A 60 30.11 -3.98 -6.20
CA CYS A 60 29.31 -5.12 -5.79
C CYS A 60 28.53 -5.68 -7.01
N PRO A 61 28.73 -6.95 -7.41
CA PRO A 61 28.02 -7.51 -8.57
C PRO A 61 26.53 -7.76 -8.27
N PHE A 62 26.12 -7.69 -6.99
CA PHE A 62 24.73 -7.97 -6.54
C PHE A 62 24.01 -6.72 -6.04
N ASP A 63 24.58 -5.53 -6.19
CA ASP A 63 24.04 -4.27 -5.64
C ASP A 63 23.62 -4.38 -4.16
N ALA A 64 24.37 -5.20 -3.41
CA ALA A 64 24.08 -5.49 -2.01
C ALA A 64 24.55 -4.39 -1.03
N ILE A 65 25.19 -3.33 -1.50
CA ILE A 65 25.72 -2.25 -0.65
C ILE A 65 25.13 -0.92 -1.11
N LYS A 66 24.62 -0.14 -0.15
CA LYS A 66 24.14 1.23 -0.38
C LYS A 66 24.91 2.22 0.50
N ILE A 67 25.10 3.45 -0.01
CA ILE A 67 25.57 4.58 0.79
C ILE A 67 24.36 5.36 1.27
N LEU A 68 24.26 5.51 2.57
CA LEU A 68 23.21 6.29 3.21
C LEU A 68 23.79 7.58 3.79
N ASN A 69 23.02 8.65 3.63
CA ASN A 69 23.17 9.85 4.43
C ASN A 69 22.32 9.68 5.68
N THR A 70 22.89 9.14 6.74
CA THR A 70 22.14 9.04 8.00
C THR A 70 21.91 10.45 8.53
N PRO A 71 20.69 10.72 9.09
CA PRO A 71 20.51 11.92 9.88
C PRO A 71 21.59 11.96 10.95
N GLU A 72 22.02 13.15 11.34
CA GLU A 72 22.78 13.34 12.61
C GLU A 72 21.83 13.09 13.82
N ALA A 73 20.94 12.10 13.69
CA ALA A 73 20.15 11.63 14.79
C ALA A 73 21.12 11.11 15.84
N ASN A 74 21.02 11.67 17.03
CA ASN A 74 21.84 11.24 18.16
C ASN A 74 21.71 9.73 18.29
N GLU A 75 22.82 9.02 18.44
CA GLU A 75 22.81 7.57 18.72
C GLU A 75 21.89 7.24 19.92
N SER A 76 21.68 8.20 20.82
CA SER A 76 20.72 8.14 21.93
C SER A 76 19.23 8.06 21.51
N GLU A 77 18.87 8.33 20.26
CA GLU A 77 17.50 8.18 19.75
C GLU A 77 17.23 6.80 19.13
N ILE A 78 18.25 5.94 19.03
CA ILE A 78 18.07 4.56 18.53
C ILE A 78 17.26 3.77 19.54
N VAL A 79 16.10 3.31 19.12
CA VAL A 79 15.21 2.47 19.92
C VAL A 79 15.52 0.98 19.75
N HIS A 80 15.76 0.58 18.50
CA HIS A 80 15.99 -0.81 18.17
C HIS A 80 16.89 -0.96 16.94
N ARG A 81 17.74 -1.99 16.96
CA ARG A 81 18.65 -2.29 15.89
C ARG A 81 18.74 -3.80 15.66
N TYR A 82 18.61 -4.23 14.39
CA TYR A 82 18.73 -5.63 13.98
C TYR A 82 20.15 -5.97 13.49
N GLY A 83 21.11 -6.06 14.42
CA GLY A 83 22.46 -6.47 14.08
C GLY A 83 23.39 -5.38 13.59
N TYR A 84 24.64 -5.77 13.28
CA TYR A 84 25.65 -4.88 12.73
C TYR A 84 25.33 -4.55 11.27
N ASN A 85 25.41 -3.28 10.88
CA ASN A 85 24.92 -2.76 9.59
C ASN A 85 23.43 -3.12 9.31
N GLY A 86 22.68 -3.61 10.30
CA GLY A 86 21.28 -3.93 10.17
C GLY A 86 20.39 -2.71 10.34
N PHE A 87 19.09 -2.91 10.05
CA PHE A 87 18.07 -1.89 10.16
C PHE A 87 18.06 -1.22 11.55
N ARG A 88 17.85 0.10 11.59
CA ARG A 88 17.75 0.93 12.81
C ARG A 88 16.43 1.66 12.85
N LEU A 89 15.75 1.58 13.97
CA LEU A 89 14.57 2.38 14.24
C LEU A 89 14.91 3.48 15.23
N TYR A 90 14.64 4.71 14.84
CA TYR A 90 14.79 5.89 15.68
C TYR A 90 13.43 6.37 16.15
N ARG A 91 13.29 6.62 17.44
CA ARG A 91 12.06 7.03 18.12
C ARG A 91 10.91 6.01 18.00
N LEU A 92 9.85 6.22 18.77
CA LEU A 92 8.61 5.44 18.73
C LEU A 92 7.41 6.37 18.66
N PRO A 93 6.31 5.92 18.03
CA PRO A 93 5.07 6.67 18.09
C PRO A 93 4.51 6.61 19.51
N LEU A 94 3.89 7.70 19.95
CA LEU A 94 3.25 7.77 21.25
C LEU A 94 1.80 7.27 21.13
N PRO A 95 1.43 6.14 21.78
CA PRO A 95 0.04 5.72 21.80
C PRO A 95 -0.82 6.78 22.53
N PRO A 96 -1.99 7.15 21.99
CA PRO A 96 -2.87 8.10 22.66
C PRO A 96 -3.45 7.48 23.93
N ALA A 97 -3.84 8.29 24.91
CA ALA A 97 -4.59 7.77 26.08
C ALA A 97 -5.94 7.17 25.65
N LYS A 98 -6.59 7.80 24.70
CA LYS A 98 -7.75 7.31 23.93
C LYS A 98 -7.78 8.03 22.58
N GLY A 99 -8.43 7.46 21.59
CA GLY A 99 -8.44 8.00 20.24
C GLY A 99 -7.60 7.18 19.29
N ILE A 100 -7.44 7.67 18.07
CA ILE A 100 -6.71 6.99 17.02
C ILE A 100 -5.54 7.84 16.58
N THR A 101 -4.34 7.25 16.65
CA THR A 101 -3.12 7.82 16.07
C THR A 101 -2.72 7.01 14.84
N GLY A 102 -2.46 7.69 13.73
CA GLY A 102 -1.95 7.09 12.51
C GLY A 102 -0.43 6.97 12.49
N LEU A 103 0.09 5.97 11.79
CA LEU A 103 1.50 5.86 11.43
C LEU A 103 1.62 5.72 9.92
N LEU A 104 2.27 6.68 9.26
CA LEU A 104 2.32 6.82 7.81
C LEU A 104 3.77 6.91 7.32
N GLY A 105 4.12 6.12 6.31
CA GLY A 105 5.43 6.17 5.67
C GLY A 105 5.67 4.99 4.73
N PRO A 106 6.82 4.97 4.03
CA PRO A 106 7.17 3.93 3.06
C PRO A 106 7.27 2.53 3.67
N ASN A 107 7.21 1.51 2.81
CA ASN A 107 7.44 0.13 3.22
C ASN A 107 8.91 -0.08 3.64
N GLY A 108 9.16 -1.04 4.54
CA GLY A 108 10.52 -1.36 5.02
C GLY A 108 11.15 -0.34 5.96
N THR A 109 10.42 0.72 6.40
CA THR A 109 10.93 1.74 7.34
C THR A 109 10.68 1.43 8.81
N GLY A 110 10.15 0.24 9.15
CA GLY A 110 10.03 -0.24 10.53
C GLY A 110 8.70 0.02 11.20
N LYS A 111 7.61 0.28 10.46
CA LYS A 111 6.24 0.45 11.00
C LYS A 111 5.82 -0.75 11.87
N THR A 112 5.89 -1.95 11.34
CA THR A 112 5.55 -3.19 12.06
C THR A 112 6.48 -3.42 13.25
N THR A 113 7.78 -3.08 13.13
CA THR A 113 8.73 -3.11 14.26
C THR A 113 8.27 -2.21 15.39
N ALA A 114 7.87 -0.97 15.09
CA ALA A 114 7.35 -0.04 16.08
C ALA A 114 6.12 -0.61 16.81
N LEU A 115 5.19 -1.23 16.07
CA LEU A 115 4.02 -1.88 16.69
C LEU A 115 4.44 -3.03 17.64
N ARG A 116 5.37 -3.89 17.25
CA ARG A 116 5.86 -5.01 18.06
C ARG A 116 6.56 -4.54 19.33
N LEU A 117 7.36 -3.47 19.25
CA LEU A 117 8.02 -2.87 20.41
C LEU A 117 7.01 -2.25 21.39
N LEU A 118 5.98 -1.55 20.89
CA LEU A 118 4.92 -1.00 21.73
C LEU A 118 4.02 -2.08 22.34
N ALA A 119 3.81 -3.19 21.64
CA ALA A 119 3.08 -4.33 22.17
C ALA A 119 3.85 -5.07 23.28
N GLY A 120 5.17 -4.85 23.39
CA GLY A 120 6.04 -5.64 24.25
C GLY A 120 6.35 -7.05 23.74
N THR A 121 5.99 -7.34 22.48
CA THR A 121 6.36 -8.60 21.81
C THR A 121 7.86 -8.67 21.60
N ASP A 122 8.47 -7.53 21.25
CA ASP A 122 9.90 -7.34 21.18
C ASP A 122 10.32 -6.32 22.24
N VAL A 123 11.49 -6.51 22.85
CA VAL A 123 12.05 -5.58 23.83
C VAL A 123 13.01 -4.62 23.11
N PRO A 124 12.86 -3.29 23.27
CA PRO A 124 13.83 -2.34 22.71
C PRO A 124 15.25 -2.64 23.17
N ASN A 125 16.21 -2.73 22.24
CA ASN A 125 17.61 -2.97 22.59
C ASN A 125 18.47 -1.70 22.60
N LEU A 126 17.89 -0.54 22.36
CA LEU A 126 18.55 0.79 22.41
C LEU A 126 19.86 0.86 21.57
N GLY A 127 19.91 0.08 20.47
CA GLY A 127 21.10 -0.04 19.62
C GLY A 127 22.10 -1.14 20.02
N GLU A 128 21.94 -1.75 21.18
CA GLU A 128 22.79 -2.85 21.67
C GLU A 128 22.36 -4.21 21.11
N TYR A 129 22.58 -4.41 19.80
CA TYR A 129 22.12 -5.60 19.06
C TYR A 129 22.77 -6.92 19.48
N ALA A 130 23.92 -6.88 20.16
CA ALA A 130 24.64 -8.07 20.58
C ALA A 130 24.01 -8.78 21.80
N GLN A 131 23.06 -8.12 22.46
CA GLN A 131 22.37 -8.62 23.63
C GLN A 131 20.85 -8.47 23.47
N PRO A 132 20.04 -9.37 24.03
CA PRO A 132 18.60 -9.16 24.11
C PRO A 132 18.27 -7.85 24.81
N GLY A 133 17.17 -7.21 24.43
CA GLY A 133 16.68 -6.01 25.09
C GLY A 133 16.39 -6.27 26.59
N ASP A 134 16.62 -5.25 27.43
CA ASP A 134 16.46 -5.30 28.88
C ASP A 134 15.50 -4.20 29.33
N TRP A 135 14.40 -4.57 29.99
CA TRP A 135 13.40 -3.62 30.48
C TRP A 135 13.96 -2.59 31.47
N SER A 136 14.96 -2.97 32.30
CA SER A 136 15.58 -2.03 33.24
C SER A 136 16.30 -0.89 32.51
N LYS A 137 17.02 -1.21 31.42
CA LYS A 137 17.69 -0.22 30.57
C LYS A 137 16.66 0.64 29.82
N VAL A 138 15.60 0.02 29.29
CA VAL A 138 14.52 0.71 28.57
C VAL A 138 13.84 1.72 29.49
N LEU A 139 13.47 1.33 30.72
CA LEU A 139 12.85 2.22 31.69
C LEU A 139 13.77 3.36 32.12
N ALA A 140 15.07 3.09 32.29
CA ALA A 140 16.04 4.12 32.61
C ALA A 140 16.19 5.14 31.46
N HIS A 141 16.22 4.66 30.21
CA HIS A 141 16.34 5.49 29.00
C HIS A 141 15.13 6.43 28.83
N TYR A 142 13.92 5.91 29.00
CA TYR A 142 12.68 6.70 28.82
C TYR A 142 12.24 7.48 30.05
N ARG A 143 13.04 7.51 31.13
CA ARG A 143 12.69 8.22 32.37
C ARG A 143 12.36 9.70 32.09
N GLY A 144 11.20 10.15 32.55
CA GLY A 144 10.72 11.53 32.35
C GLY A 144 10.04 11.77 30.99
N THR A 145 9.90 10.75 30.15
CA THR A 145 9.16 10.85 28.87
C THR A 145 7.77 10.23 28.99
N ALA A 146 6.88 10.55 28.06
CA ALA A 146 5.54 9.95 27.99
C ALA A 146 5.57 8.43 27.75
N LEU A 147 6.61 7.90 27.08
CA LEU A 147 6.79 6.47 26.84
C LEU A 147 7.21 5.69 28.08
N HIS A 148 7.74 6.36 29.12
CA HIS A 148 8.13 5.69 30.38
C HIS A 148 6.95 4.96 31.02
N ALA A 149 5.83 5.65 31.21
CA ALA A 149 4.63 5.05 31.82
C ALA A 149 4.06 3.91 30.97
N HIS A 150 4.15 4.01 29.65
CA HIS A 150 3.75 2.94 28.74
C HIS A 150 4.62 1.68 28.96
N PHE A 151 5.94 1.82 28.88
CA PHE A 151 6.85 0.69 29.03
C PHE A 151 6.88 0.12 30.46
N GLU A 152 6.61 0.92 31.48
CA GLU A 152 6.45 0.44 32.85
C GLU A 152 5.27 -0.54 32.96
N ARG A 153 4.11 -0.20 32.34
CA ARG A 153 2.95 -1.10 32.30
C ARG A 153 3.23 -2.35 31.47
N VAL A 154 3.94 -2.23 30.33
CA VAL A 154 4.35 -3.36 29.50
C VAL A 154 5.28 -4.30 30.29
N ALA A 155 6.32 -3.77 30.91
CA ALA A 155 7.31 -4.55 31.64
C ALA A 155 6.71 -5.29 32.87
N ARG A 156 5.66 -4.72 33.49
CA ARG A 156 4.91 -5.35 34.59
C ARG A 156 3.83 -6.32 34.12
N GLY A 157 3.58 -6.44 32.81
CA GLY A 157 2.47 -7.24 32.28
C GLY A 157 1.07 -6.67 32.57
N GLU A 158 0.98 -5.38 32.90
CA GLU A 158 -0.26 -4.69 33.25
C GLU A 158 -0.97 -4.12 32.02
N LEU A 159 -0.29 -3.99 30.86
CA LEU A 159 -0.85 -3.51 29.63
C LEU A 159 -1.36 -4.68 28.77
N ARG A 160 -2.64 -4.74 28.55
CA ARG A 160 -3.24 -5.69 27.58
C ARG A 160 -3.20 -5.05 26.21
N SER A 161 -2.33 -5.53 25.34
CA SER A 161 -2.24 -5.09 23.95
C SER A 161 -2.71 -6.18 23.00
N VAL A 162 -3.34 -5.81 21.89
CA VAL A 162 -3.69 -6.70 20.78
C VAL A 162 -3.11 -6.16 19.50
N VAL A 163 -2.51 -7.04 18.70
CA VAL A 163 -1.92 -6.70 17.40
C VAL A 163 -2.72 -7.40 16.31
N LYS A 164 -3.29 -6.62 15.38
CA LYS A 164 -3.81 -7.14 14.12
C LYS A 164 -2.64 -7.24 13.15
N PRO A 165 -2.24 -8.44 12.69
CA PRO A 165 -1.09 -8.61 11.80
C PRO A 165 -1.37 -8.06 10.40
N GLN A 166 -0.31 -7.69 9.67
CA GLN A 166 -0.39 -7.22 8.28
C GLN A 166 -0.87 -8.33 7.33
N TYR A 167 -0.23 -9.49 7.36
CA TYR A 167 -0.54 -10.60 6.46
C TYR A 167 -1.57 -11.55 7.05
N VAL A 168 -2.65 -11.76 6.31
CA VAL A 168 -3.77 -12.63 6.71
C VAL A 168 -3.81 -13.95 5.92
N ASP A 169 -3.00 -14.09 4.87
CA ASP A 169 -3.02 -15.27 4.00
C ASP A 169 -2.73 -16.56 4.75
N ARG A 170 -1.85 -16.51 5.76
CA ARG A 170 -1.52 -17.67 6.63
C ARG A 170 -2.69 -18.13 7.50
N LEU A 171 -3.72 -17.31 7.68
CA LEU A 171 -4.90 -17.70 8.43
C LEU A 171 -5.68 -18.81 7.70
N ALA A 172 -5.57 -18.89 6.37
CA ALA A 172 -6.18 -19.96 5.59
C ALA A 172 -5.64 -21.35 5.94
N ASP A 173 -4.44 -21.43 6.51
CA ASP A 173 -3.82 -22.70 6.94
C ASP A 173 -4.35 -23.19 8.30
N GLU A 174 -5.08 -22.35 9.04
CA GLU A 174 -5.66 -22.73 10.32
C GLU A 174 -6.94 -23.56 10.11
N PRO A 175 -7.04 -24.78 10.70
CA PRO A 175 -8.14 -25.71 10.46
C PRO A 175 -9.39 -25.40 11.31
N VAL A 176 -9.74 -24.13 11.47
CA VAL A 176 -10.87 -23.64 12.28
C VAL A 176 -11.88 -22.88 11.45
N THR A 177 -13.09 -22.72 11.96
CA THR A 177 -14.12 -21.85 11.38
C THR A 177 -13.88 -20.38 11.75
N ALA A 178 -14.51 -19.46 11.02
CA ALA A 178 -14.43 -18.04 11.33
C ALA A 178 -14.96 -17.74 12.74
N LEU A 179 -16.05 -18.40 13.14
CA LEU A 179 -16.65 -18.25 14.47
C LEU A 179 -15.71 -18.74 15.58
N GLU A 180 -15.09 -19.91 15.41
CA GLU A 180 -14.09 -20.44 16.35
C GLU A 180 -12.86 -19.53 16.44
N TYR A 181 -12.36 -19.05 15.30
CA TYR A 181 -11.22 -18.15 15.24
C TYR A 181 -11.45 -16.85 16.02
N VAL A 182 -12.59 -16.22 15.83
CA VAL A 182 -12.96 -14.97 16.53
C VAL A 182 -13.31 -15.27 18.00
N GLY A 183 -14.01 -16.36 18.28
CA GLY A 183 -14.43 -16.78 19.62
C GLY A 183 -13.29 -17.17 20.55
N ALA A 184 -12.12 -17.56 20.02
CA ALA A 184 -10.93 -17.85 20.81
C ALA A 184 -10.45 -16.67 21.67
N SER A 185 -10.89 -15.46 21.36
CA SER A 185 -10.62 -14.24 22.13
C SER A 185 -11.62 -13.95 23.28
N GLY A 186 -12.58 -14.87 23.52
CA GLY A 186 -13.49 -14.80 24.70
C GLY A 186 -14.59 -13.76 24.60
N GLY A 187 -15.06 -13.45 23.40
CA GLY A 187 -16.02 -12.36 23.19
C GLY A 187 -17.33 -12.79 22.52
N LYS A 188 -18.10 -11.81 22.12
CA LYS A 188 -19.34 -11.89 21.37
C LYS A 188 -19.06 -12.15 19.89
N ALA A 189 -18.42 -13.27 19.55
CA ALA A 189 -17.89 -13.58 18.22
C ALA A 189 -18.94 -13.41 17.12
N ALA A 190 -20.15 -13.93 17.31
CA ALA A 190 -21.22 -13.83 16.32
C ALA A 190 -21.64 -12.37 16.07
N GLU A 191 -21.76 -11.56 17.13
CA GLU A 191 -22.10 -10.13 17.05
C GLU A 191 -21.04 -9.34 16.28
N VAL A 192 -19.77 -9.60 16.58
CA VAL A 192 -18.64 -8.90 15.91
C VAL A 192 -18.50 -9.34 14.46
N LEU A 193 -18.71 -10.63 14.15
CA LEU A 193 -18.74 -11.11 12.77
C LEU A 193 -19.86 -10.45 11.95
N GLU A 194 -21.03 -10.22 12.55
CA GLU A 194 -22.11 -9.50 11.89
C GLU A 194 -21.73 -8.03 11.66
N GLN A 195 -21.11 -7.38 12.65
CA GLN A 195 -20.66 -5.98 12.54
C GLN A 195 -19.63 -5.75 11.43
N VAL A 196 -18.77 -6.74 11.15
CA VAL A 196 -17.78 -6.66 10.05
C VAL A 196 -18.29 -7.20 8.70
N GLY A 197 -19.57 -7.60 8.61
CA GLY A 197 -20.16 -8.09 7.38
C GLY A 197 -19.95 -9.60 7.10
N LEU A 198 -19.56 -10.38 8.10
CA LEU A 198 -19.38 -11.84 8.01
C LEU A 198 -20.48 -12.67 8.71
N GLY A 199 -21.60 -12.07 9.11
CA GLY A 199 -22.65 -12.70 9.93
C GLY A 199 -23.17 -14.03 9.39
N GLY A 200 -23.33 -14.18 8.07
CA GLY A 200 -23.79 -15.44 7.44
C GLY A 200 -22.68 -16.43 7.10
N ARG A 201 -21.44 -16.20 7.54
CA ARG A 201 -20.25 -16.98 7.12
C ARG A 201 -19.44 -17.52 8.30
N GLY A 202 -19.94 -17.39 9.52
CA GLY A 202 -19.26 -17.83 10.74
C GLY A 202 -18.87 -19.32 10.75
N ASP A 203 -19.70 -20.17 10.16
CA ASP A 203 -19.48 -21.63 10.10
C ASP A 203 -18.52 -22.08 8.97
N ARG A 204 -18.11 -21.15 8.09
CA ARG A 204 -17.11 -21.48 7.06
C ARG A 204 -15.71 -21.61 7.66
N ARG A 205 -14.95 -22.54 7.12
CA ARG A 205 -13.52 -22.67 7.47
C ARG A 205 -12.75 -21.47 6.93
N LEU A 206 -11.68 -21.06 7.61
CA LEU A 206 -10.83 -19.96 7.15
C LEU A 206 -10.25 -20.21 5.76
N SER A 207 -9.93 -21.47 5.42
CA SER A 207 -9.45 -21.86 4.08
C SER A 207 -10.46 -21.67 2.95
N GLU A 208 -11.74 -21.48 3.26
CA GLU A 208 -12.83 -21.26 2.30
C GLU A 208 -13.15 -19.76 2.12
N LEU A 209 -12.51 -18.91 2.91
CA LEU A 209 -12.70 -17.47 2.87
C LEU A 209 -11.79 -16.82 1.82
N SER A 210 -12.30 -15.80 1.14
CA SER A 210 -11.48 -14.93 0.30
C SER A 210 -10.51 -14.08 1.13
N GLY A 211 -9.46 -13.52 0.50
CA GLY A 211 -8.50 -12.65 1.20
C GLY A 211 -9.17 -11.48 1.94
N GLY A 212 -10.20 -10.86 1.35
CA GLY A 212 -10.97 -9.81 2.03
C GLY A 212 -11.78 -10.33 3.23
N GLU A 213 -12.36 -11.54 3.14
CA GLU A 213 -13.08 -12.16 4.25
C GLU A 213 -12.12 -12.59 5.37
N LEU A 214 -10.93 -13.09 5.04
CA LEU A 214 -9.87 -13.36 6.02
C LEU A 214 -9.43 -12.09 6.75
N GLN A 215 -9.32 -10.98 6.02
CA GLN A 215 -9.02 -9.68 6.60
C GLN A 215 -10.12 -9.24 7.59
N LEU A 216 -11.39 -9.36 7.20
CA LEU A 216 -12.52 -9.05 8.08
C LEU A 216 -12.56 -9.98 9.31
N ALA A 217 -12.25 -11.27 9.17
CA ALA A 217 -12.15 -12.20 10.29
C ALA A 217 -11.01 -11.82 11.26
N SER A 218 -9.85 -11.39 10.74
CA SER A 218 -8.73 -10.88 11.55
C SER A 218 -9.10 -9.61 12.32
N ILE A 219 -9.82 -8.69 11.67
CA ILE A 219 -10.35 -7.47 12.32
C ILE A 219 -11.39 -7.84 13.38
N ALA A 220 -12.30 -8.76 13.07
CA ALA A 220 -13.31 -9.21 14.02
C ALA A 220 -12.67 -9.79 15.29
N ARG A 221 -11.66 -10.65 15.16
CA ARG A 221 -10.90 -11.17 16.30
C ARG A 221 -10.25 -10.06 17.12
N THR A 222 -9.66 -9.08 16.45
CA THR A 222 -9.05 -7.92 17.12
C THR A 222 -10.08 -7.11 17.91
N LEU A 223 -11.25 -6.84 17.32
CA LEU A 223 -12.35 -6.11 17.97
C LEU A 223 -13.01 -6.91 19.11
N ALA A 224 -13.06 -8.24 19.01
CA ALA A 224 -13.60 -9.13 20.04
C ALA A 224 -12.68 -9.24 21.27
N THR A 225 -11.38 -8.94 21.12
CA THR A 225 -10.40 -8.99 22.20
C THR A 225 -10.52 -7.77 23.09
N ASP A 226 -10.71 -7.93 24.41
CA ASP A 226 -10.68 -6.81 25.35
C ASP A 226 -9.24 -6.42 25.67
N ALA A 227 -8.80 -5.30 25.14
CA ALA A 227 -7.46 -4.75 25.32
C ALA A 227 -7.49 -3.27 25.72
N ASP A 228 -6.36 -2.79 26.23
CA ASP A 228 -6.14 -1.38 26.55
C ASP A 228 -5.57 -0.64 25.33
N LEU A 229 -4.73 -1.34 24.56
CA LEU A 229 -4.06 -0.83 23.34
C LEU A 229 -4.31 -1.74 22.15
N TYR A 230 -4.80 -1.17 21.07
CA TYR A 230 -5.02 -1.82 19.79
C TYR A 230 -4.00 -1.33 18.77
N LEU A 231 -3.21 -2.25 18.25
CA LEU A 231 -2.17 -2.01 17.26
C LEU A 231 -2.59 -2.68 15.95
N ILE A 232 -2.96 -1.87 14.97
CA ILE A 232 -3.64 -2.36 13.76
C ILE A 232 -2.77 -2.07 12.55
N ASP A 233 -2.28 -3.14 11.90
CA ASP A 233 -1.41 -3.04 10.72
C ASP A 233 -2.23 -3.27 9.45
N GLU A 234 -2.35 -2.26 8.62
CA GLU A 234 -3.05 -2.23 7.33
C GLU A 234 -4.46 -2.86 7.36
N PRO A 235 -5.43 -2.25 8.06
CA PRO A 235 -6.79 -2.80 8.14
C PRO A 235 -7.54 -2.79 6.81
N SER A 236 -7.19 -1.93 5.85
CA SER A 236 -7.91 -1.78 4.59
C SER A 236 -7.44 -2.71 3.46
N SER A 237 -6.31 -3.41 3.65
CA SER A 237 -5.78 -4.33 2.65
C SER A 237 -6.80 -5.41 2.26
N TYR A 238 -6.90 -5.76 0.97
CA TYR A 238 -7.86 -6.72 0.38
C TYR A 238 -9.34 -6.31 0.45
N LEU A 239 -9.68 -5.18 1.06
CA LEU A 239 -11.06 -4.73 1.20
C LEU A 239 -11.46 -3.80 0.05
N ASP A 240 -12.69 -3.93 -0.41
CA ASP A 240 -13.31 -2.95 -1.29
C ASP A 240 -13.68 -1.68 -0.51
N ILE A 241 -14.09 -0.64 -1.23
CA ILE A 241 -14.39 0.67 -0.65
C ILE A 241 -15.49 0.61 0.41
N VAL A 242 -16.49 -0.27 0.26
CA VAL A 242 -17.60 -0.43 1.21
C VAL A 242 -17.07 -0.94 2.54
N HIS A 243 -16.38 -2.09 2.51
CA HIS A 243 -15.84 -2.72 3.70
C HIS A 243 -14.73 -1.88 4.35
N ARG A 244 -13.88 -1.18 3.56
CA ARG A 244 -12.91 -0.22 4.11
C ARG A 244 -13.56 0.82 5.00
N LEU A 245 -14.66 1.39 4.55
CA LEU A 245 -15.38 2.45 5.27
C LEU A 245 -16.15 1.92 6.47
N GLU A 246 -16.72 0.72 6.37
CA GLU A 246 -17.36 0.04 7.51
C GLU A 246 -16.34 -0.27 8.61
N VAL A 247 -15.20 -0.84 8.26
CA VAL A 247 -14.09 -1.08 9.19
C VAL A 247 -13.61 0.24 9.81
N ALA A 248 -13.48 1.29 9.02
CA ALA A 248 -13.10 2.60 9.53
C ALA A 248 -14.10 3.16 10.56
N ARG A 249 -15.40 3.01 10.32
CA ARG A 249 -16.43 3.39 11.30
C ARG A 249 -16.31 2.59 12.61
N LEU A 250 -16.09 1.27 12.50
CA LEU A 250 -15.90 0.41 13.68
C LEU A 250 -14.66 0.82 14.49
N LEU A 251 -13.55 1.07 13.82
CA LEU A 251 -12.31 1.51 14.48
C LEU A 251 -12.48 2.89 15.13
N ARG A 252 -13.19 3.82 14.49
CA ARG A 252 -13.50 5.12 15.13
C ARG A 252 -14.29 4.96 16.41
N ARG A 253 -15.33 4.12 16.42
CA ARG A 253 -16.09 3.83 17.64
C ARG A 253 -15.22 3.22 18.73
N LEU A 254 -14.32 2.29 18.36
CA LEU A 254 -13.34 1.73 19.28
C LEU A 254 -12.47 2.81 19.89
N GLY A 255 -11.97 3.75 19.07
CA GLY A 255 -11.12 4.87 19.53
C GLY A 255 -11.79 5.85 20.48
N GLU A 256 -13.13 5.91 20.55
CA GLU A 256 -13.84 6.76 21.50
C GLU A 256 -13.52 6.40 22.97
N SER A 257 -13.21 5.13 23.23
CA SER A 257 -12.96 4.61 24.58
C SER A 257 -11.59 3.95 24.75
N LYS A 258 -10.92 3.56 23.69
CA LYS A 258 -9.69 2.78 23.69
C LYS A 258 -8.54 3.55 23.02
N SER A 259 -7.31 3.13 23.31
CA SER A 259 -6.09 3.58 22.63
C SER A 259 -5.89 2.76 21.36
N VAL A 260 -5.81 3.41 20.21
CA VAL A 260 -5.64 2.74 18.90
C VAL A 260 -4.49 3.38 18.12
N LEU A 261 -3.55 2.58 17.65
CA LEU A 261 -2.52 2.97 16.70
C LEU A 261 -2.71 2.20 15.41
N VAL A 262 -2.86 2.92 14.30
CA VAL A 262 -3.15 2.35 12.98
C VAL A 262 -2.02 2.67 12.01
N VAL A 263 -1.46 1.64 11.39
CA VAL A 263 -0.62 1.76 10.19
C VAL A 263 -1.52 1.63 8.97
N GLU A 264 -1.50 2.61 8.07
CA GLU A 264 -2.36 2.58 6.88
C GLU A 264 -1.70 3.29 5.71
N HIS A 265 -1.89 2.74 4.50
CA HIS A 265 -1.39 3.30 3.25
C HIS A 265 -2.46 4.01 2.42
N ASP A 266 -3.74 3.75 2.69
CA ASP A 266 -4.85 4.52 2.13
C ASP A 266 -4.96 5.86 2.88
N LEU A 267 -4.43 6.92 2.25
CA LEU A 267 -4.38 8.27 2.86
C LEU A 267 -5.78 8.85 3.09
N GLY A 268 -6.75 8.51 2.23
CA GLY A 268 -8.14 8.95 2.37
C GLY A 268 -8.80 8.33 3.59
N LEU A 269 -8.56 7.04 3.79
CA LEU A 269 -9.05 6.29 4.94
C LEU A 269 -8.37 6.75 6.23
N LEU A 270 -7.05 6.93 6.21
CA LEU A 270 -6.29 7.39 7.38
C LEU A 270 -6.72 8.79 7.83
N ASP A 271 -6.99 9.71 6.87
CA ASP A 271 -7.54 11.04 7.15
C ASP A 271 -8.93 11.01 7.82
N TYR A 272 -9.71 10.00 7.51
CA TYR A 272 -11.00 9.77 8.16
C TYR A 272 -10.87 9.14 9.55
N LEU A 273 -9.94 8.19 9.70
CA LEU A 273 -9.76 7.41 10.91
C LEU A 273 -9.12 8.21 12.05
N ALA A 274 -7.95 8.80 11.79
CA ALA A 274 -7.08 9.32 12.84
C ALA A 274 -7.26 10.82 13.07
N ASP A 275 -6.99 11.27 14.29
CA ASP A 275 -6.99 12.68 14.64
C ASP A 275 -5.58 13.30 14.51
N GLN A 276 -4.55 12.48 14.69
CA GLN A 276 -3.13 12.81 14.51
C GLN A 276 -2.36 11.64 13.90
N ALA A 277 -1.19 11.90 13.36
CA ALA A 277 -0.29 10.87 12.87
C ALA A 277 1.17 11.17 13.18
N HIS A 278 1.96 10.11 13.22
CA HIS A 278 3.41 10.18 13.08
C HIS A 278 3.78 9.86 11.64
N LEU A 279 4.68 10.64 11.07
CA LEU A 279 5.32 10.30 9.82
C LEU A 279 6.57 9.48 10.10
N ILE A 280 6.76 8.42 9.36
CA ILE A 280 8.02 7.69 9.36
C ILE A 280 8.72 7.94 8.01
N TYR A 281 9.97 8.30 8.08
CA TYR A 281 10.83 8.54 6.93
C TYR A 281 12.16 7.81 7.11
N GLY A 282 12.83 7.55 6.03
CA GLY A 282 14.09 6.81 6.05
C GLY A 282 14.32 6.05 4.77
N GLU A 283 15.18 5.05 4.83
CA GLU A 283 15.53 4.19 3.71
C GLU A 283 15.07 2.76 4.03
N SER A 284 14.37 2.13 3.08
CA SER A 284 13.87 0.76 3.24
C SER A 284 14.99 -0.20 3.62
N ALA A 285 14.75 -1.08 4.57
CA ALA A 285 15.68 -2.06 5.11
C ALA A 285 16.95 -1.49 5.77
N ALA A 286 17.10 -0.17 5.89
CA ALA A 286 18.28 0.48 6.44
C ALA A 286 18.00 1.23 7.75
N PHE A 287 17.12 2.20 7.70
CA PHE A 287 16.68 2.91 8.88
C PHE A 287 15.29 3.54 8.72
N GLY A 288 14.63 3.77 9.84
CA GLY A 288 13.42 4.57 9.90
C GLY A 288 13.46 5.54 11.08
N VAL A 289 12.99 6.76 10.86
CA VAL A 289 12.86 7.79 11.87
C VAL A 289 11.39 8.15 12.01
N ILE A 290 10.86 8.07 13.23
CA ILE A 290 9.47 8.42 13.52
C ILE A 290 9.41 9.87 13.99
N SER A 291 8.59 10.68 13.31
CA SER A 291 8.39 12.10 13.65
C SER A 291 7.64 12.29 14.97
N HIS A 292 7.65 13.49 15.48
CA HIS A 292 6.68 13.89 16.50
C HIS A 292 5.24 13.80 15.98
N PRO A 293 4.21 13.69 16.85
CA PRO A 293 2.83 13.62 16.42
C PRO A 293 2.39 14.95 15.77
N ILE A 294 1.72 14.82 14.62
CA ILE A 294 1.25 15.95 13.80
C ILE A 294 -0.26 15.81 13.63
N PRO A 295 -1.07 16.89 13.73
CA PRO A 295 -2.49 16.84 13.40
C PRO A 295 -2.72 16.23 12.01
N MET A 296 -3.70 15.34 11.86
CA MET A 296 -3.87 14.47 10.70
C MET A 296 -3.86 15.22 9.36
N ARG A 297 -4.60 16.34 9.25
CA ARG A 297 -4.61 17.16 8.03
C ARG A 297 -3.21 17.64 7.65
N SER A 298 -2.47 18.17 8.63
CA SER A 298 -1.11 18.65 8.43
C SER A 298 -0.15 17.52 8.10
N ALA A 299 -0.30 16.34 8.73
CA ALA A 299 0.51 15.17 8.46
C ALA A 299 0.39 14.73 6.99
N ILE A 300 -0.85 14.62 6.47
CA ILE A 300 -1.05 14.26 5.06
C ILE A 300 -0.52 15.35 4.12
N ASN A 301 -0.76 16.63 4.39
CA ASN A 301 -0.24 17.70 3.56
C ASN A 301 1.30 17.68 3.54
N THR A 302 1.95 17.47 4.70
CA THR A 302 3.40 17.29 4.82
C THR A 302 3.88 16.07 4.03
N TYR A 303 3.16 14.95 4.13
CA TYR A 303 3.49 13.74 3.39
C TYR A 303 3.39 13.94 1.87
N LEU A 304 2.36 14.62 1.39
CA LEU A 304 2.18 14.94 -0.04
C LEU A 304 3.22 15.94 -0.57
N THR A 305 3.61 16.92 0.24
CA THR A 305 4.67 17.89 -0.13
C THR A 305 6.07 17.30 -0.02
N GLY A 306 6.26 16.27 0.80
CA GLY A 306 7.54 15.60 1.03
C GLY A 306 8.54 16.40 1.87
N TYR A 307 8.08 17.40 2.64
CA TYR A 307 8.94 18.22 3.47
C TYR A 307 8.39 18.38 4.89
N LEU A 308 9.09 17.80 5.85
CA LEU A 308 8.80 17.89 7.27
C LEU A 308 9.52 19.12 7.86
N LYS A 309 8.78 20.20 8.06
CA LYS A 309 9.31 21.51 8.47
C LYS A 309 9.99 21.46 9.84
N ASP A 310 9.36 20.82 10.82
CA ASP A 310 9.81 20.81 12.22
C ASP A 310 11.16 20.09 12.39
N GLU A 311 11.46 19.15 11.52
CA GLU A 311 12.72 18.40 11.53
C GLU A 311 13.66 18.81 10.38
N ASN A 312 13.24 19.76 9.52
CA ASN A 312 13.98 20.22 8.34
C ASN A 312 14.42 19.07 7.41
N VAL A 313 13.55 18.07 7.25
CA VAL A 313 13.83 16.89 6.43
C VAL A 313 12.95 16.89 5.17
N ARG A 314 13.60 16.71 4.02
CA ARG A 314 12.93 16.48 2.75
C ARG A 314 13.08 15.00 2.38
N PHE A 315 11.98 14.28 2.36
CA PHE A 315 11.94 12.84 2.02
C PHE A 315 11.31 12.57 0.63
N ARG A 316 10.86 13.62 -0.08
CA ARG A 316 10.39 13.53 -1.48
C ARG A 316 10.86 14.75 -2.26
N THR A 317 11.33 14.54 -3.47
CA THR A 317 11.82 15.61 -4.36
C THR A 317 10.69 16.39 -5.02
N GLU A 318 9.66 15.69 -5.50
CA GLU A 318 8.52 16.27 -6.20
C GLU A 318 7.23 16.12 -5.38
N PRO A 319 6.51 17.22 -5.11
CA PRO A 319 5.25 17.15 -4.39
C PRO A 319 4.16 16.46 -5.23
N VAL A 320 3.30 15.71 -4.56
CA VAL A 320 2.07 15.18 -5.17
C VAL A 320 1.00 16.26 -5.15
N ARG A 321 0.46 16.56 -6.31
CA ARG A 321 -0.62 17.54 -6.48
C ARG A 321 -1.83 16.88 -7.08
N PHE A 322 -2.98 17.13 -6.49
CA PHE A 322 -4.27 16.78 -7.05
C PHE A 322 -4.79 17.94 -7.88
N VAL A 323 -5.56 17.66 -8.91
CA VAL A 323 -6.18 18.66 -9.76
C VAL A 323 -7.70 18.48 -9.75
N ALA A 324 -8.43 19.57 -9.89
CA ALA A 324 -9.86 19.47 -10.09
C ALA A 324 -10.13 18.92 -11.50
N HIS A 325 -11.03 17.95 -11.61
CA HIS A 325 -11.43 17.41 -12.90
C HIS A 325 -12.49 18.33 -13.53
N PRO A 326 -12.23 18.91 -14.71
CA PRO A 326 -13.26 19.71 -15.38
C PRO A 326 -14.48 18.82 -15.73
N PRO A 327 -15.70 19.38 -15.73
CA PRO A 327 -16.88 18.68 -16.19
C PRO A 327 -16.65 18.18 -17.62
N LYS A 328 -16.75 16.88 -17.85
CA LYS A 328 -16.61 16.32 -19.20
C LYS A 328 -17.96 16.35 -19.93
N PRO A 329 -17.96 16.64 -21.25
CA PRO A 329 -19.18 16.59 -22.04
C PRO A 329 -19.74 15.18 -22.07
N THR A 330 -21.06 15.07 -22.16
CA THR A 330 -21.80 13.81 -22.24
C THR A 330 -21.42 12.99 -23.49
N VAL A 331 -21.07 13.70 -24.59
CA VAL A 331 -20.54 13.10 -25.81
C VAL A 331 -19.02 13.13 -25.77
N ARG A 332 -18.38 11.97 -25.83
CA ARG A 332 -16.92 11.84 -25.79
C ARG A 332 -16.32 12.24 -27.13
N PRO A 333 -15.46 13.24 -27.18
CA PRO A 333 -14.74 13.57 -28.40
C PRO A 333 -13.71 12.46 -28.69
N ASN A 334 -13.50 12.13 -29.95
CA ASN A 334 -12.50 11.17 -30.43
C ASN A 334 -12.63 9.74 -29.82
N PRO A 335 -13.72 9.01 -30.09
CA PRO A 335 -13.87 7.64 -29.66
C PRO A 335 -12.73 6.77 -30.21
N LEU A 336 -12.13 5.93 -29.36
CA LEU A 336 -11.07 5.00 -29.74
C LEU A 336 -11.53 3.55 -29.63
N VAL A 337 -12.25 3.23 -28.55
CA VAL A 337 -12.78 1.89 -28.31
C VAL A 337 -14.27 2.00 -28.01
N GLU A 338 -15.08 1.30 -28.80
CA GLU A 338 -16.52 1.17 -28.57
C GLU A 338 -16.84 -0.29 -28.29
N PHE A 339 -17.49 -0.57 -27.18
CA PHE A 339 -17.92 -1.91 -26.82
C PHE A 339 -19.45 -1.96 -26.67
N PRO A 340 -20.10 -3.04 -27.18
CA PRO A 340 -21.53 -3.23 -27.04
C PRO A 340 -21.89 -3.63 -25.61
N ALA A 341 -23.19 -3.72 -25.32
CA ALA A 341 -23.63 -4.36 -24.10
C ALA A 341 -23.13 -5.81 -24.04
N LEU A 342 -22.58 -6.21 -22.90
CA LEU A 342 -22.00 -7.52 -22.66
C LEU A 342 -22.68 -8.19 -21.48
N GLU A 343 -23.03 -9.46 -21.61
CA GLU A 343 -23.57 -10.27 -20.53
C GLU A 343 -22.71 -11.53 -20.32
N LYS A 344 -22.56 -11.94 -19.06
CA LYS A 344 -21.95 -13.22 -18.68
C LYS A 344 -22.79 -13.92 -17.64
N GLU A 345 -23.14 -15.16 -17.94
CA GLU A 345 -23.83 -16.07 -17.04
C GLU A 345 -22.88 -17.11 -16.46
N PHE A 346 -22.90 -17.24 -15.15
CA PHE A 346 -22.27 -18.31 -14.38
C PHE A 346 -23.38 -19.07 -13.59
N PRO A 347 -23.14 -20.27 -13.09
CA PRO A 347 -24.15 -21.05 -12.38
C PRO A 347 -24.80 -20.32 -11.18
N LYS A 348 -24.09 -19.37 -10.55
CA LYS A 348 -24.55 -18.64 -9.36
C LYS A 348 -24.46 -17.12 -9.50
N PHE A 349 -24.08 -16.61 -10.67
CA PHE A 349 -23.87 -15.18 -10.86
C PHE A 349 -24.16 -14.75 -12.30
N HIS A 350 -24.90 -13.66 -12.47
CA HIS A 350 -25.16 -13.04 -13.77
C HIS A 350 -24.63 -11.61 -13.80
N LEU A 351 -23.80 -11.31 -14.79
CA LEU A 351 -23.27 -9.96 -15.02
C LEU A 351 -23.91 -9.36 -16.27
N SER A 352 -24.35 -8.10 -16.15
CA SER A 352 -24.79 -7.27 -17.29
C SER A 352 -24.02 -5.96 -17.30
N VAL A 353 -23.37 -5.63 -18.43
CA VAL A 353 -22.63 -4.37 -18.60
C VAL A 353 -23.21 -3.63 -19.79
N GLY A 354 -23.56 -2.36 -19.60
CA GLY A 354 -24.07 -1.49 -20.66
C GLY A 354 -23.02 -1.23 -21.75
N ALA A 355 -23.46 -0.83 -22.94
CA ALA A 355 -22.57 -0.38 -24.01
C ALA A 355 -21.84 0.89 -23.57
N GLY A 356 -20.58 1.04 -24.02
CA GLY A 356 -19.76 2.19 -23.65
C GLY A 356 -18.73 2.56 -24.70
N THR A 357 -18.19 3.76 -24.53
CA THR A 357 -17.17 4.33 -25.42
C THR A 357 -16.01 4.88 -24.61
N LEU A 358 -14.79 4.54 -24.98
CA LEU A 358 -13.57 5.07 -24.40
C LEU A 358 -12.93 6.04 -25.41
N ALA A 359 -12.55 7.22 -24.95
CA ALA A 359 -11.91 8.21 -25.80
C ALA A 359 -10.39 8.00 -25.86
N LYS A 360 -9.78 8.54 -26.91
CA LYS A 360 -8.34 8.59 -27.09
C LYS A 360 -7.66 9.39 -25.98
N GLY A 361 -6.62 8.81 -25.35
CA GLY A 361 -5.90 9.44 -24.25
C GLY A 361 -6.68 9.43 -22.93
N GLU A 362 -7.72 8.59 -22.80
CA GLU A 362 -8.58 8.55 -21.62
C GLU A 362 -8.28 7.33 -20.74
N THR A 363 -8.14 7.57 -19.43
CA THR A 363 -8.13 6.51 -18.43
C THR A 363 -9.48 6.47 -17.72
N VAL A 364 -10.12 5.31 -17.70
CA VAL A 364 -11.42 5.10 -17.05
C VAL A 364 -11.26 4.13 -15.89
N GLY A 365 -11.64 4.58 -14.69
CA GLY A 365 -11.67 3.74 -13.49
C GLY A 365 -12.91 2.83 -13.49
N VAL A 366 -12.75 1.60 -13.06
CA VAL A 366 -13.84 0.63 -12.85
C VAL A 366 -14.01 0.41 -11.36
N VAL A 367 -15.10 0.90 -10.80
CA VAL A 367 -15.33 0.97 -9.34
C VAL A 367 -16.61 0.26 -8.92
N GLY A 368 -16.67 -0.14 -7.66
CA GLY A 368 -17.84 -0.81 -7.07
C GLY A 368 -17.46 -1.87 -6.04
N PRO A 369 -18.45 -2.45 -5.31
CA PRO A 369 -18.21 -3.50 -4.34
C PRO A 369 -17.54 -4.74 -4.95
N ASN A 370 -16.95 -5.59 -4.10
CA ASN A 370 -16.41 -6.87 -4.54
C ASN A 370 -17.55 -7.80 -5.01
N ALA A 371 -17.22 -8.79 -5.82
CA ALA A 371 -18.15 -9.75 -6.42
C ALA A 371 -19.26 -9.15 -7.32
N THR A 372 -19.13 -7.90 -7.78
CA THR A 372 -20.07 -7.28 -8.74
C THR A 372 -19.69 -7.52 -10.21
N GLY A 373 -18.59 -8.23 -10.49
CA GLY A 373 -18.20 -8.61 -11.85
C GLY A 373 -17.18 -7.71 -12.53
N LYS A 374 -16.51 -6.78 -11.81
CA LYS A 374 -15.47 -5.88 -12.37
C LYS A 374 -14.38 -6.64 -13.11
N THR A 375 -13.70 -7.57 -12.45
CA THR A 375 -12.66 -8.43 -13.05
C THR A 375 -13.21 -9.28 -14.20
N THR A 376 -14.45 -9.77 -14.09
CA THR A 376 -15.10 -10.52 -15.17
C THR A 376 -15.27 -9.66 -16.42
N PHE A 377 -15.72 -8.42 -16.27
CA PHE A 377 -15.84 -7.48 -17.38
C PHE A 377 -14.49 -7.22 -18.07
N VAL A 378 -13.45 -6.92 -17.28
CA VAL A 378 -12.10 -6.69 -17.82
C VAL A 378 -11.58 -7.95 -18.54
N ARG A 379 -11.82 -9.16 -18.00
CA ARG A 379 -11.45 -10.43 -18.64
C ARG A 379 -12.23 -10.70 -19.92
N MET A 380 -13.50 -10.28 -20.01
CA MET A 380 -14.27 -10.37 -21.27
C MET A 380 -13.63 -9.48 -22.36
N LEU A 381 -13.27 -8.24 -22.02
CA LEU A 381 -12.60 -7.34 -22.95
C LEU A 381 -11.19 -7.84 -23.35
N ALA A 382 -10.50 -8.49 -22.41
CA ALA A 382 -9.19 -9.10 -22.67
C ALA A 382 -9.25 -10.37 -23.52
N GLY A 383 -10.45 -10.88 -23.82
CA GLY A 383 -10.62 -12.14 -24.52
C GLY A 383 -10.28 -13.40 -23.72
N VAL A 384 -10.03 -13.24 -22.41
CA VAL A 384 -9.73 -14.35 -21.48
C VAL A 384 -11.00 -15.11 -21.10
N GLU A 385 -12.11 -14.37 -20.96
CA GLU A 385 -13.42 -14.92 -20.60
C GLU A 385 -14.43 -14.60 -21.72
N PRO A 386 -15.00 -15.58 -22.43
CA PRO A 386 -15.97 -15.29 -23.48
C PRO A 386 -17.30 -14.80 -22.86
N PRO A 387 -17.90 -13.70 -23.36
CA PRO A 387 -19.22 -13.29 -22.93
C PRO A 387 -20.29 -14.30 -23.37
N THR A 388 -21.41 -14.38 -22.63
CA THR A 388 -22.56 -15.20 -23.00
C THR A 388 -23.40 -14.49 -24.09
N LYS A 389 -23.49 -13.14 -23.99
CA LYS A 389 -24.11 -12.29 -25.01
C LYS A 389 -23.23 -11.09 -25.30
N GLY A 390 -23.27 -10.63 -26.53
CA GLY A 390 -22.41 -9.57 -27.05
C GLY A 390 -21.07 -10.12 -27.54
N THR A 391 -20.26 -9.26 -28.15
CA THR A 391 -18.93 -9.58 -28.67
C THR A 391 -17.96 -8.48 -28.24
N PRO A 392 -16.76 -8.80 -27.74
CA PRO A 392 -15.73 -7.78 -27.50
C PRO A 392 -15.46 -6.99 -28.78
N PRO A 393 -15.00 -5.73 -28.67
CA PRO A 393 -14.79 -4.86 -29.82
C PRO A 393 -13.75 -5.46 -30.78
N PRO A 394 -14.10 -5.66 -32.07
CA PRO A 394 -13.17 -6.23 -33.04
C PRO A 394 -12.03 -5.26 -33.37
N GLY A 395 -10.83 -5.79 -33.63
CA GLY A 395 -9.68 -4.99 -34.04
C GLY A 395 -9.00 -4.18 -32.94
N VAL A 396 -9.43 -4.31 -31.69
CA VAL A 396 -8.79 -3.68 -30.55
C VAL A 396 -7.67 -4.58 -30.04
N THR A 397 -6.43 -4.06 -30.06
CA THR A 397 -5.30 -4.73 -29.41
C THR A 397 -5.32 -4.43 -27.92
N VAL A 398 -5.23 -5.48 -27.11
CA VAL A 398 -5.36 -5.37 -25.65
C VAL A 398 -4.08 -5.81 -24.97
N SER A 399 -3.61 -5.01 -24.01
CA SER A 399 -2.63 -5.43 -23.02
C SER A 399 -3.30 -5.56 -21.66
N TYR A 400 -3.22 -6.74 -21.04
CA TYR A 400 -3.91 -7.06 -19.80
C TYR A 400 -2.95 -7.41 -18.66
N LYS A 401 -3.07 -6.70 -17.55
CA LYS A 401 -2.44 -7.02 -16.25
C LYS A 401 -3.51 -7.62 -15.34
N PRO A 402 -3.43 -8.92 -15.01
CA PRO A 402 -4.42 -9.58 -14.16
C PRO A 402 -4.26 -9.19 -12.68
N GLN A 403 -5.34 -9.38 -11.89
CA GLN A 403 -5.36 -9.12 -10.45
C GLN A 403 -4.32 -9.96 -9.70
N TYR A 404 -4.33 -11.27 -9.89
CA TYR A 404 -3.40 -12.18 -9.23
C TYR A 404 -2.17 -12.46 -10.09
N LEU A 405 -1.01 -12.22 -9.50
CA LEU A 405 0.28 -12.46 -10.13
C LEU A 405 0.95 -13.68 -9.50
N LYS A 406 1.36 -14.64 -10.32
CA LYS A 406 2.19 -15.76 -9.89
C LYS A 406 3.41 -15.82 -10.79
N ALA A 407 4.57 -15.58 -10.21
CA ALA A 407 5.83 -15.86 -10.86
C ALA A 407 6.04 -17.39 -10.84
N THR A 408 5.98 -18.02 -11.99
CA THR A 408 6.15 -19.49 -12.13
C THR A 408 7.55 -19.88 -12.61
N GLN A 409 8.34 -18.91 -13.03
CA GLN A 409 9.69 -19.13 -13.56
C GLN A 409 10.70 -18.26 -12.78
N PRO A 410 11.87 -18.79 -12.45
CA PRO A 410 12.91 -18.07 -11.71
C PRO A 410 13.71 -17.06 -12.57
N ALA A 411 13.17 -16.67 -13.73
CA ALA A 411 13.80 -15.66 -14.58
C ALA A 411 13.73 -14.26 -13.91
N SER A 412 14.77 -13.46 -14.08
CA SER A 412 14.78 -12.07 -13.65
C SER A 412 13.95 -11.17 -14.59
N LEU A 413 13.61 -9.96 -14.11
CA LEU A 413 12.91 -8.98 -14.95
C LEU A 413 13.75 -8.58 -16.17
N ARG A 414 15.08 -8.48 -16.03
CA ARG A 414 16.04 -8.21 -17.11
C ARG A 414 16.05 -9.34 -18.15
N GLU A 415 16.14 -10.58 -17.70
CA GLU A 415 16.08 -11.73 -18.61
C GLU A 415 14.76 -11.78 -19.39
N ARG A 416 13.65 -11.49 -18.70
CA ARG A 416 12.33 -11.45 -19.31
C ARG A 416 12.21 -10.33 -20.35
N SER A 417 12.70 -9.13 -20.04
CA SER A 417 12.68 -8.01 -20.99
C SER A 417 13.61 -8.26 -22.17
N ASN A 418 14.81 -8.81 -21.94
CA ASN A 418 15.77 -9.14 -22.99
C ASN A 418 15.24 -10.22 -23.95
N ALA A 419 14.50 -11.20 -23.46
CA ALA A 419 13.85 -12.22 -24.28
C ALA A 419 12.77 -11.63 -25.21
N LEU A 420 12.26 -10.44 -24.91
CA LEU A 420 11.28 -9.70 -25.71
C LEU A 420 11.93 -8.63 -26.62
N VAL A 421 13.25 -8.43 -26.55
CA VAL A 421 13.95 -7.48 -27.42
C VAL A 421 13.84 -7.93 -28.87
N GLY A 422 13.33 -7.03 -29.75
CA GLY A 422 13.08 -7.33 -31.15
C GLY A 422 11.69 -7.91 -31.45
N ASP A 423 10.92 -8.25 -30.41
CA ASP A 423 9.50 -8.58 -30.58
C ASP A 423 8.70 -7.28 -30.81
N PRO A 424 7.98 -7.14 -31.94
CA PRO A 424 7.18 -5.94 -32.21
C PRO A 424 6.04 -5.74 -31.22
N SER A 425 5.70 -6.75 -30.42
CA SER A 425 4.73 -6.66 -29.31
C SER A 425 5.31 -6.10 -28.00
N PHE A 426 6.58 -5.64 -27.99
CA PHE A 426 7.23 -5.11 -26.78
C PHE A 426 8.12 -3.89 -27.11
N ASP A 427 7.84 -2.75 -26.49
CA ASP A 427 8.66 -1.55 -26.58
C ASP A 427 9.75 -1.52 -25.49
N GLY A 428 10.91 -2.12 -25.81
CA GLY A 428 12.04 -2.17 -24.87
C GLY A 428 12.62 -0.79 -24.52
N LYS A 429 12.50 0.21 -25.43
CA LYS A 429 12.99 1.58 -25.13
C LYS A 429 12.10 2.27 -24.11
N LEU A 430 10.79 2.15 -24.26
CA LEU A 430 9.82 2.64 -23.28
C LEU A 430 10.04 1.95 -21.93
N PHE A 431 10.20 0.62 -21.95
CA PHE A 431 10.44 -0.17 -20.74
C PHE A 431 11.65 0.33 -19.96
N GLU A 432 12.84 0.36 -20.58
CA GLU A 432 14.08 0.69 -19.89
C GLU A 432 14.21 2.16 -19.50
N ARG A 433 13.74 3.09 -20.35
CA ARG A 433 13.99 4.52 -20.13
C ARG A 433 12.94 5.22 -19.28
N GLU A 434 11.73 4.69 -19.24
CA GLU A 434 10.64 5.38 -18.57
C GLU A 434 9.93 4.52 -17.52
N LEU A 435 9.64 3.25 -17.84
CA LEU A 435 8.87 2.40 -16.93
C LEU A 435 9.72 1.87 -15.78
N VAL A 436 10.94 1.41 -16.06
CA VAL A 436 11.86 0.94 -15.01
C VAL A 436 12.17 2.06 -13.99
N PRO A 437 12.68 3.24 -14.38
CA PRO A 437 12.95 4.30 -13.41
C PRO A 437 11.66 4.90 -12.81
N GLY A 438 10.58 5.02 -13.61
CA GLY A 438 9.30 5.57 -13.16
C GLY A 438 8.57 4.71 -12.12
N LEU A 439 8.87 3.43 -12.05
CA LEU A 439 8.34 2.46 -11.09
C LEU A 439 9.40 1.96 -10.10
N HIS A 440 10.56 2.60 -10.05
CA HIS A 440 11.66 2.23 -9.15
C HIS A 440 12.00 0.73 -9.22
N LEU A 441 12.17 0.21 -10.45
CA LEU A 441 12.51 -1.19 -10.70
C LEU A 441 14.01 -1.41 -10.91
N ASP A 442 14.82 -0.34 -10.99
CA ASP A 442 16.25 -0.40 -11.27
C ASP A 442 16.97 -1.38 -10.33
N GLU A 443 16.61 -1.38 -9.05
CA GLU A 443 17.23 -2.19 -8.02
C GLU A 443 16.84 -3.68 -8.06
N VAL A 444 15.75 -4.01 -8.76
CA VAL A 444 15.20 -5.39 -8.78
C VAL A 444 15.25 -6.02 -10.16
N MET A 445 15.88 -5.36 -11.13
CA MET A 445 15.98 -5.86 -12.52
C MET A 445 16.63 -7.25 -12.62
N ASP A 446 17.58 -7.54 -11.75
CA ASP A 446 18.37 -8.78 -11.78
C ASP A 446 17.90 -9.79 -10.71
N VAL A 447 16.89 -9.44 -9.92
CA VAL A 447 16.28 -10.35 -8.93
C VAL A 447 15.31 -11.29 -9.65
N ALA A 448 15.30 -12.56 -9.25
CA ALA A 448 14.34 -13.53 -9.81
C ALA A 448 12.90 -13.10 -9.47
N LEU A 449 12.00 -13.20 -10.44
CA LEU A 449 10.61 -12.79 -10.26
C LEU A 449 9.90 -13.54 -9.11
N THR A 450 10.36 -14.75 -8.79
CA THR A 450 9.88 -15.56 -7.67
C THR A 450 10.27 -15.00 -6.30
N ASP A 451 11.33 -14.20 -6.25
CA ASP A 451 11.93 -13.67 -5.02
C ASP A 451 11.54 -12.21 -4.77
N LEU A 452 10.80 -11.60 -5.72
CA LEU A 452 10.26 -10.25 -5.57
C LEU A 452 9.17 -10.21 -4.49
N SER A 453 9.17 -9.14 -3.71
CA SER A 453 8.03 -8.81 -2.85
C SER A 453 6.75 -8.59 -3.66
N GLY A 454 5.59 -8.68 -3.01
CA GLY A 454 4.30 -8.46 -3.68
C GLY A 454 4.22 -7.10 -4.40
N GLY A 455 4.74 -6.02 -3.80
CA GLY A 455 4.77 -4.69 -4.39
C GLY A 455 5.74 -4.59 -5.59
N GLU A 456 6.93 -5.19 -5.49
CA GLU A 456 7.91 -5.22 -6.60
C GLU A 456 7.37 -6.02 -7.79
N LEU A 457 6.77 -7.19 -7.54
CA LEU A 457 6.15 -8.00 -8.57
C LEU A 457 4.99 -7.26 -9.24
N GLN A 458 4.20 -6.52 -8.46
CA GLN A 458 3.10 -5.71 -8.96
C GLN A 458 3.59 -4.61 -9.90
N ARG A 459 4.61 -3.85 -9.49
CA ARG A 459 5.24 -2.80 -10.31
C ARG A 459 5.86 -3.38 -11.59
N ALA A 460 6.54 -4.50 -11.50
CA ALA A 460 7.11 -5.22 -12.65
C ALA A 460 6.03 -5.66 -13.64
N ALA A 461 4.91 -6.20 -13.16
CA ALA A 461 3.81 -6.64 -14.02
C ALA A 461 3.13 -5.47 -14.74
N VAL A 462 2.94 -4.32 -14.07
CA VAL A 462 2.40 -3.11 -14.71
C VAL A 462 3.39 -2.57 -15.76
N ALA A 463 4.70 -2.54 -15.46
CA ALA A 463 5.72 -2.13 -16.41
C ALA A 463 5.70 -3.01 -17.69
N LEU A 464 5.67 -4.34 -17.53
CA LEU A 464 5.58 -5.27 -18.65
C LEU A 464 4.28 -5.13 -19.45
N ALA A 465 3.16 -4.81 -18.78
CA ALA A 465 1.90 -4.57 -19.47
C ALA A 465 1.91 -3.27 -20.26
N LEU A 466 2.42 -2.17 -19.68
CA LEU A 466 2.49 -0.86 -20.36
C LEU A 466 3.55 -0.80 -21.46
N ALA A 467 4.58 -1.65 -21.41
CA ALA A 467 5.58 -1.77 -22.47
C ALA A 467 5.06 -2.49 -23.74
N ARG A 468 3.88 -3.10 -23.68
CA ARG A 468 3.26 -3.74 -24.86
C ARG A 468 2.42 -2.72 -25.61
N PRO A 469 2.72 -2.43 -26.91
CA PRO A 469 1.87 -1.59 -27.73
C PRO A 469 0.44 -2.13 -27.80
N ALA A 470 -0.53 -1.34 -27.35
CA ALA A 470 -1.93 -1.74 -27.31
C ALA A 470 -2.84 -0.52 -27.57
N THR A 471 -4.03 -0.77 -28.09
CA THR A 471 -5.09 0.24 -28.21
C THR A 471 -5.80 0.45 -26.88
N LEU A 472 -5.89 -0.63 -26.09
CA LEU A 472 -6.56 -0.65 -24.79
C LEU A 472 -5.68 -1.34 -23.74
N TYR A 473 -5.34 -0.62 -22.68
CA TYR A 473 -4.73 -1.18 -21.49
C TYR A 473 -5.82 -1.58 -20.48
N LEU A 474 -5.72 -2.79 -19.96
CA LEU A 474 -6.59 -3.31 -18.92
C LEU A 474 -5.75 -3.62 -17.68
N LEU A 475 -5.93 -2.84 -16.60
CA LEU A 475 -5.16 -2.98 -15.37
C LEU A 475 -6.11 -3.34 -14.22
N ASP A 476 -5.97 -4.56 -13.70
CA ASP A 476 -6.81 -5.06 -12.63
C ASP A 476 -6.05 -4.95 -11.29
N GLU A 477 -6.51 -4.06 -10.42
CA GLU A 477 -5.90 -3.67 -9.14
C GLU A 477 -4.39 -3.38 -9.23
N PRO A 478 -3.97 -2.37 -10.01
CA PRO A 478 -2.55 -2.02 -10.14
C PRO A 478 -1.94 -1.44 -8.87
N SER A 479 -2.73 -0.89 -7.95
CA SER A 479 -2.26 -0.29 -6.69
C SER A 479 -2.11 -1.29 -5.54
N ALA A 480 -2.51 -2.55 -5.71
CA ALA A 480 -2.42 -3.57 -4.67
C ALA A 480 -0.97 -3.80 -4.22
N TYR A 481 -0.76 -4.02 -2.93
CA TYR A 481 0.54 -4.23 -2.28
C TYR A 481 1.52 -3.04 -2.29
N LEU A 482 1.13 -1.91 -2.89
CA LEU A 482 1.95 -0.71 -2.97
C LEU A 482 1.75 0.18 -1.74
N ASP A 483 2.80 0.83 -1.30
CA ASP A 483 2.67 1.90 -0.31
C ASP A 483 2.08 3.18 -0.93
N ALA A 484 1.78 4.18 -0.11
CA ALA A 484 1.13 5.40 -0.58
C ALA A 484 1.95 6.15 -1.65
N ASP A 485 3.28 6.15 -1.56
CA ASP A 485 4.17 6.81 -2.52
C ASP A 485 4.20 6.07 -3.85
N GLU A 486 4.32 4.77 -3.79
CA GLU A 486 4.31 3.89 -4.95
C GLU A 486 2.97 3.95 -5.70
N ARG A 487 1.83 3.95 -4.96
CA ARG A 487 0.48 4.11 -5.53
C ARG A 487 0.35 5.41 -6.31
N MET A 488 0.76 6.53 -5.73
CA MET A 488 0.65 7.84 -6.38
C MET A 488 1.60 7.97 -7.58
N SER A 489 2.79 7.38 -7.52
CA SER A 489 3.75 7.33 -8.63
C SER A 489 3.22 6.48 -9.77
N MET A 490 2.67 5.31 -9.47
CA MET A 490 2.01 4.41 -10.42
C MET A 490 0.83 5.11 -11.12
N ALA A 491 -0.06 5.76 -10.36
CA ALA A 491 -1.21 6.48 -10.90
C ALA A 491 -0.80 7.54 -11.94
N ARG A 492 0.18 8.37 -11.60
CA ARG A 492 0.71 9.41 -12.50
C ARG A 492 1.40 8.82 -13.73
N LEU A 493 2.11 7.71 -13.56
CA LEU A 493 2.78 7.04 -14.68
C LEU A 493 1.76 6.46 -15.67
N VAL A 494 0.75 5.74 -15.17
CA VAL A 494 -0.33 5.18 -16.01
C VAL A 494 -1.00 6.29 -16.81
N ARG A 495 -1.45 7.36 -16.14
CA ARG A 495 -2.08 8.51 -16.81
C ARG A 495 -1.18 9.10 -17.90
N ARG A 496 0.08 9.42 -17.59
CA ARG A 496 1.04 9.98 -18.53
C ARG A 496 1.28 9.07 -19.74
N GLN A 497 1.35 7.76 -19.54
CA GLN A 497 1.56 6.82 -20.64
C GLN A 497 0.34 6.75 -21.56
N VAL A 498 -0.87 6.70 -21.01
CA VAL A 498 -2.12 6.68 -21.78
C VAL A 498 -2.30 7.96 -22.58
N GLU A 499 -2.08 9.12 -21.98
CA GLU A 499 -2.16 10.42 -22.65
C GLU A 499 -1.13 10.54 -23.78
N ARG A 500 0.13 10.18 -23.52
CA ARG A 500 1.23 10.33 -24.48
C ARG A 500 1.10 9.39 -25.67
N GLN A 501 0.72 8.13 -25.43
CA GLN A 501 0.51 7.15 -26.51
C GLN A 501 -0.84 7.35 -27.21
N ALA A 502 -1.68 8.21 -26.67
CA ALA A 502 -3.01 8.50 -27.17
C ALA A 502 -3.90 7.24 -27.34
N VAL A 503 -3.80 6.34 -26.38
CA VAL A 503 -4.56 5.08 -26.23
C VAL A 503 -5.62 5.22 -25.15
N SER A 504 -6.36 4.15 -24.85
CA SER A 504 -7.31 4.13 -23.73
C SER A 504 -6.88 3.13 -22.66
N ALA A 505 -7.28 3.37 -21.40
CA ALA A 505 -7.10 2.41 -20.33
C ALA A 505 -8.37 2.22 -19.50
N LEU A 506 -8.61 0.98 -19.05
CA LEU A 506 -9.54 0.63 -18.00
C LEU A 506 -8.75 0.15 -16.79
N VAL A 507 -9.01 0.77 -15.63
CA VAL A 507 -8.30 0.49 -14.38
C VAL A 507 -9.30 0.10 -13.31
N VAL A 508 -9.29 -1.13 -12.87
CA VAL A 508 -10.05 -1.58 -11.70
C VAL A 508 -9.23 -1.25 -10.46
N ASP A 509 -9.72 -0.41 -9.58
CA ASP A 509 -9.04 -0.11 -8.32
C ASP A 509 -10.02 0.31 -7.22
N HIS A 510 -9.58 0.26 -5.96
CA HIS A 510 -10.36 0.62 -4.78
C HIS A 510 -9.81 1.83 -4.03
N ASP A 511 -8.63 2.33 -4.41
CA ASP A 511 -7.99 3.50 -3.83
C ASP A 511 -8.49 4.78 -4.49
N VAL A 512 -9.21 5.62 -3.71
CA VAL A 512 -9.80 6.87 -4.23
C VAL A 512 -8.75 7.87 -4.71
N TYR A 513 -7.58 7.93 -4.05
CA TYR A 513 -6.50 8.82 -4.46
C TYR A 513 -5.84 8.34 -5.75
N PHE A 514 -5.65 7.04 -5.88
CA PHE A 514 -5.16 6.44 -7.12
C PHE A 514 -6.11 6.76 -8.29
N LEU A 515 -7.40 6.51 -8.10
CA LEU A 515 -8.42 6.77 -9.13
C LEU A 515 -8.49 8.26 -9.50
N ASP A 516 -8.43 9.15 -8.52
CA ASP A 516 -8.47 10.60 -8.75
C ASP A 516 -7.24 11.11 -9.52
N LEU A 517 -6.06 10.51 -9.29
CA LEU A 517 -4.82 10.85 -9.99
C LEU A 517 -4.72 10.22 -11.38
N ALA A 518 -5.18 8.98 -11.55
CA ALA A 518 -5.01 8.20 -12.77
C ALA A 518 -6.14 8.41 -13.77
N CYS A 519 -7.40 8.56 -13.30
CA CYS A 519 -8.58 8.41 -14.13
C CYS A 519 -9.25 9.75 -14.47
N ASP A 520 -9.91 9.77 -15.61
CA ASP A 520 -10.69 10.90 -16.13
C ASP A 520 -12.19 10.69 -15.97
N ALA A 521 -12.60 9.42 -15.91
CA ALA A 521 -13.98 9.00 -15.86
C ALA A 521 -14.11 7.67 -15.11
N LEU A 522 -15.31 7.28 -14.74
CA LEU A 522 -15.58 6.06 -13.98
C LEU A 522 -16.71 5.24 -14.61
N MET A 523 -16.51 3.92 -14.65
CA MET A 523 -17.60 2.94 -14.75
C MET A 523 -17.97 2.47 -13.34
N VAL A 524 -19.25 2.41 -13.04
CA VAL A 524 -19.76 2.07 -11.71
C VAL A 524 -20.46 0.73 -11.75
N PHE A 525 -19.92 -0.21 -10.98
CA PHE A 525 -20.50 -1.55 -10.79
C PHE A 525 -21.27 -1.61 -9.48
N ARG A 526 -22.42 -2.30 -9.51
CA ARG A 526 -23.30 -2.46 -8.35
C ARG A 526 -23.93 -3.85 -8.32
N PRO A 527 -24.30 -4.36 -7.15
CA PRO A 527 -25.16 -5.53 -7.06
C PRO A 527 -26.59 -5.14 -7.48
N ASP A 528 -27.23 -5.95 -8.33
CA ASP A 528 -28.61 -5.78 -8.74
C ASP A 528 -29.57 -6.73 -8.01
N ALA A 529 -29.04 -7.64 -7.19
CA ALA A 529 -29.80 -8.53 -6.34
C ALA A 529 -29.23 -8.53 -4.92
N PRO A 530 -30.08 -8.57 -3.87
CA PRO A 530 -29.62 -8.57 -2.46
C PRO A 530 -28.75 -9.77 -2.09
N ASP A 531 -28.92 -10.90 -2.76
CA ASP A 531 -28.16 -12.14 -2.56
C ASP A 531 -26.81 -12.16 -3.28
N GLY A 532 -26.48 -11.08 -4.01
CA GLY A 532 -25.26 -10.97 -4.79
C GLY A 532 -25.23 -11.85 -6.06
N SER A 533 -26.36 -12.44 -6.45
CA SER A 533 -26.47 -13.31 -7.64
C SER A 533 -26.44 -12.53 -8.96
N ARG A 534 -26.58 -11.21 -8.92
CA ARG A 534 -26.57 -10.34 -10.10
C ARG A 534 -25.71 -9.10 -9.87
N GLY A 535 -24.96 -8.73 -10.89
CA GLY A 535 -24.20 -7.50 -10.95
C GLY A 535 -24.44 -6.74 -12.24
N SER A 536 -24.40 -5.43 -12.17
CA SER A 536 -24.46 -4.54 -13.33
C SER A 536 -23.32 -3.54 -13.35
N GLY A 537 -22.91 -3.15 -14.56
CA GLY A 537 -21.91 -2.12 -14.80
C GLY A 537 -22.43 -1.08 -15.78
N ASP A 538 -22.35 0.19 -15.40
CA ASP A 538 -22.77 1.32 -16.20
C ASP A 538 -21.66 2.36 -16.39
N GLY A 539 -21.72 3.13 -17.46
CA GLY A 539 -20.82 4.22 -17.77
C GLY A 539 -20.10 4.04 -19.12
N PRO A 540 -18.99 4.74 -19.35
CA PRO A 540 -18.28 5.62 -18.41
C PRO A 540 -18.96 6.97 -18.15
N PHE A 541 -18.96 7.39 -16.89
CA PHE A 541 -19.41 8.71 -16.44
C PHE A 541 -18.21 9.63 -16.21
N GLY A 542 -18.40 10.96 -16.27
CA GLY A 542 -17.35 11.87 -15.78
C GLY A 542 -17.01 11.60 -14.31
N MET A 543 -15.81 11.98 -13.85
CA MET A 543 -15.31 11.67 -12.50
C MET A 543 -16.33 12.05 -11.41
N ARG A 544 -16.89 13.27 -11.45
CA ARG A 544 -17.86 13.75 -10.46
C ARG A 544 -19.12 12.86 -10.43
N ASP A 545 -19.71 12.60 -11.60
CA ASP A 545 -20.95 11.83 -11.68
C ASP A 545 -20.75 10.38 -11.27
N GLY A 546 -19.64 9.76 -11.70
CA GLY A 546 -19.25 8.42 -11.32
C GLY A 546 -19.04 8.29 -9.82
N MET A 547 -18.28 9.22 -9.22
CA MET A 547 -18.04 9.25 -7.77
C MET A 547 -19.35 9.48 -6.99
N ASN A 548 -20.23 10.40 -7.43
CA ASN A 548 -21.54 10.58 -6.79
C ASN A 548 -22.36 9.30 -6.78
N ARG A 549 -22.39 8.55 -7.91
CA ARG A 549 -23.10 7.27 -8.00
C ARG A 549 -22.53 6.21 -7.05
N LEU A 550 -21.19 6.09 -7.01
CA LEU A 550 -20.50 5.17 -6.11
C LEU A 550 -20.75 5.54 -4.64
N LEU A 551 -20.49 6.79 -4.26
CA LEU A 551 -20.55 7.25 -2.87
C LEU A 551 -21.98 7.24 -2.32
N LYS A 552 -22.99 7.41 -3.17
CA LYS A 552 -24.39 7.24 -2.80
C LYS A 552 -24.72 5.81 -2.37
N THR A 553 -24.09 4.79 -2.99
CA THR A 553 -24.34 3.38 -2.60
C THR A 553 -23.76 3.03 -1.25
N VAL A 554 -22.69 3.71 -0.85
CA VAL A 554 -22.00 3.52 0.45
C VAL A 554 -22.40 4.55 1.50
N ASP A 555 -23.29 5.48 1.13
CA ASP A 555 -23.80 6.56 1.97
C ASP A 555 -22.70 7.37 2.67
N ILE A 556 -21.71 7.84 1.91
CA ILE A 556 -20.57 8.61 2.39
C ILE A 556 -20.34 9.81 1.49
N THR A 557 -20.08 10.97 2.11
CA THR A 557 -19.84 12.21 1.38
C THR A 557 -18.34 12.57 1.39
N PHE A 558 -17.87 13.10 0.28
CA PHE A 558 -16.52 13.58 0.11
C PHE A 558 -16.49 15.08 -0.21
N ARG A 559 -15.41 15.75 0.19
CA ARG A 559 -15.08 17.12 -0.19
C ARG A 559 -13.66 17.20 -0.75
N ARG A 560 -13.33 18.30 -1.40
CA ARG A 560 -11.94 18.65 -1.76
C ARG A 560 -11.27 19.41 -0.61
N ASP A 561 -10.02 19.08 -0.32
CA ASP A 561 -9.20 19.87 0.59
C ASP A 561 -8.84 21.22 -0.05
N ALA A 562 -8.97 22.32 0.69
CA ALA A 562 -8.79 23.67 0.13
C ALA A 562 -7.34 23.98 -0.31
N GLU A 563 -6.32 23.29 0.24
CA GLU A 563 -4.92 23.54 -0.06
C GLU A 563 -4.36 22.60 -1.12
N THR A 564 -4.68 21.30 -1.00
CA THR A 564 -4.10 20.24 -1.82
C THR A 564 -5.04 19.71 -2.88
N LEU A 565 -6.31 20.12 -2.89
CA LEU A 565 -7.39 19.63 -3.74
C LEU A 565 -7.64 18.12 -3.67
N ARG A 566 -7.04 17.43 -2.71
CA ARG A 566 -7.25 15.98 -2.51
C ARG A 566 -8.67 15.67 -2.05
N PRO A 567 -9.25 14.54 -2.45
CA PRO A 567 -10.53 14.09 -1.93
C PRO A 567 -10.42 13.75 -0.44
N ARG A 568 -11.38 14.18 0.36
CA ARG A 568 -11.45 13.90 1.81
C ARG A 568 -12.84 13.41 2.18
N ILE A 569 -12.90 12.41 3.03
CA ILE A 569 -14.15 11.91 3.60
C ILE A 569 -14.67 12.93 4.63
N ASN A 570 -15.95 13.27 4.56
CA ASN A 570 -16.59 14.07 5.60
C ASN A 570 -16.82 13.26 6.87
N ARG A 571 -16.69 13.91 8.02
CA ARG A 571 -17.14 13.29 9.27
C ARG A 571 -18.65 13.11 9.25
N GLU A 572 -19.13 11.94 9.56
CA GLU A 572 -20.55 11.61 9.61
C GLU A 572 -21.30 12.57 10.53
N GLY A 573 -22.43 13.11 10.05
CA GLY A 573 -23.24 14.08 10.76
C GLY A 573 -22.64 15.49 10.87
N SER A 574 -21.49 15.78 10.23
CA SER A 574 -20.99 17.16 10.13
C SER A 574 -21.93 18.05 9.32
N VAL A 575 -21.81 19.37 9.46
CA VAL A 575 -22.65 20.31 8.71
C VAL A 575 -22.57 20.05 7.20
N LEU A 576 -21.35 19.93 6.68
CA LEU A 576 -21.12 19.68 5.25
C LEU A 576 -21.68 18.31 4.80
N ASP A 577 -21.52 17.26 5.61
CA ASP A 577 -22.07 15.95 5.32
C ASP A 577 -23.61 16.00 5.18
N ARG A 578 -24.29 16.64 6.14
CA ARG A 578 -25.75 16.81 6.10
C ARG A 578 -26.22 17.63 4.91
N GLU A 579 -25.53 18.74 4.59
CA GLU A 579 -25.86 19.58 3.44
C GLU A 579 -25.68 18.83 2.11
N GLN A 580 -24.59 18.10 1.94
CA GLN A 580 -24.33 17.32 0.73
C GLN A 580 -25.36 16.19 0.55
N ARG A 581 -25.69 15.46 1.61
CA ARG A 581 -26.76 14.42 1.59
C ARG A 581 -28.13 15.01 1.23
N ALA A 582 -28.47 16.16 1.80
CA ALA A 582 -29.74 16.84 1.51
C ALA A 582 -29.84 17.29 0.02
N LYS A 583 -28.71 17.66 -0.60
CA LYS A 583 -28.64 17.99 -2.02
C LYS A 583 -28.51 16.79 -2.94
N GLY A 584 -28.20 15.59 -2.40
CA GLY A 584 -27.87 14.39 -3.18
C GLY A 584 -26.50 14.46 -3.87
N GLU A 585 -25.62 15.37 -3.43
CA GLU A 585 -24.27 15.59 -3.96
C GLU A 585 -23.21 14.98 -3.03
N TYR A 586 -22.90 13.72 -3.22
CA TYR A 586 -21.98 12.97 -2.37
C TYR A 586 -20.49 13.30 -2.64
N TYR A 587 -20.17 13.79 -3.83
CA TYR A 587 -18.82 14.20 -4.20
C TYR A 587 -18.81 15.67 -4.61
N TYR A 588 -18.21 16.49 -3.76
CA TYR A 588 -18.12 17.94 -3.98
C TYR A 588 -16.81 18.29 -4.69
N GLU A 589 -16.92 18.92 -5.84
CA GLU A 589 -15.83 19.69 -6.46
C GLU A 589 -16.04 21.15 -6.07
N ALA A 590 -15.02 21.77 -5.44
CA ALA A 590 -15.06 23.22 -5.24
C ALA A 590 -15.27 23.88 -6.62
N ALA A 591 -16.23 24.78 -6.69
CA ALA A 591 -16.37 25.63 -7.88
C ALA A 591 -15.03 26.29 -8.14
N ALA A 592 -14.54 26.20 -9.38
CA ALA A 592 -13.29 26.80 -9.83
C ALA A 592 -13.28 28.31 -9.61
#